data_128c3040edcf7b70d13c87f8caf3788c
#
_entry.id   128c3040edcf7b70d13c87f8caf3788c
#
_cell.length_a   1.000
_cell.length_b   1.000
_cell.length_c   1.000
_cell.angle_alpha   90.00
_cell.angle_beta   90.00
_cell.angle_gamma   90.00
#
_symmetry.space_group_name_H-M   'P 1'
#
loop_
_entity.id
_entity.type
_entity.pdbx_description
1 polymer ?
#
loop_
_entity_poly.entity_id
_entity_poly.type
_entity_poly.pdbx_seq_one_letter_code
_entity_poly.pdbx_strand_id
1 'polypeptide(L)'
;KFEFFYTPRDEFREEVSQELARYEAGWQDQLAADAESARRLLRSFRPLIAHATLTQFVEAYYVVASVAAVTPHDSALDAGDCLKRCFAHARQAYRRRRISSEASIGKLLFQNGYKWMENRGLTAAGGPELAERRAEARQGLRELMHRLQRIQALALPD
;
A
#
# COMPACT_ATOMS: atom_id res chain seq x y z
N LYS A 1 13.61 2.30 -8.40
CA LYS A 1 13.26 3.72 -8.49
C LYS A 1 11.81 3.86 -8.06
N PHE A 2 11.55 4.67 -7.02
CA PHE A 2 10.23 4.82 -6.40
C PHE A 2 9.53 6.08 -6.93
N GLU A 3 9.61 6.33 -8.22
CA GLU A 3 9.06 7.52 -8.89
C GLU A 3 7.54 7.61 -8.71
N PHE A 4 6.84 6.47 -8.63
CA PHE A 4 5.39 6.40 -8.44
C PHE A 4 4.83 7.12 -7.19
N PHE A 5 5.66 7.36 -6.17
CA PHE A 5 5.22 8.06 -4.96
C PHE A 5 5.26 9.59 -5.09
N TYR A 6 5.90 10.10 -6.12
CA TYR A 6 6.11 11.53 -6.34
C TYR A 6 5.36 12.06 -7.57
N THR A 7 4.94 11.18 -8.48
CA THR A 7 4.15 11.56 -9.64
C THR A 7 2.76 12.02 -9.21
N PRO A 8 2.27 13.18 -9.66
CA PRO A 8 0.90 13.62 -9.40
C PRO A 8 -0.10 12.54 -9.83
N ARG A 9 -1.15 12.37 -9.05
CA ARG A 9 -2.10 11.26 -9.25
C ARG A 9 -2.76 11.26 -10.63
N ASP A 10 -3.00 12.43 -11.17
CA ASP A 10 -3.66 12.56 -12.47
C ASP A 10 -2.70 12.24 -13.62
N GLU A 11 -1.44 12.65 -13.53
CA GLU A 11 -0.38 12.26 -14.44
C GLU A 11 -0.16 10.74 -14.44
N PHE A 12 -0.09 10.13 -13.26
CA PHE A 12 0.01 8.68 -13.13
C PHE A 12 -1.18 7.94 -13.75
N ARG A 13 -2.40 8.47 -13.58
CA ARG A 13 -3.60 7.90 -14.20
C ARG A 13 -3.56 7.97 -15.71
N GLU A 14 -3.09 9.08 -16.25
CA GLU A 14 -2.93 9.27 -17.69
C GLU A 14 -1.95 8.27 -18.26
N GLU A 15 -0.76 8.12 -17.66
CA GLU A 15 0.23 7.12 -18.07
C GLU A 15 -0.33 5.70 -18.04
N VAL A 16 -1.02 5.32 -16.96
CA VAL A 16 -1.66 4.00 -16.84
C VAL A 16 -2.73 3.82 -17.93
N SER A 17 -3.53 4.84 -18.21
CA SER A 17 -4.56 4.78 -19.25
C SER A 17 -3.97 4.58 -20.63
N GLN A 18 -2.87 5.27 -20.95
CA GLN A 18 -2.15 5.11 -22.20
C GLN A 18 -1.54 3.71 -22.34
N GLU A 19 -0.93 3.19 -21.30
CA GLU A 19 -0.39 1.83 -21.30
C GLU A 19 -1.49 0.77 -21.47
N LEU A 20 -2.61 0.90 -20.76
CA LEU A 20 -3.74 -0.02 -20.92
C LEU A 20 -4.31 0.01 -22.35
N ALA A 21 -4.42 1.20 -22.97
CA ALA A 21 -4.90 1.34 -24.34
C ALA A 21 -3.98 0.70 -25.39
N ARG A 22 -2.68 0.57 -25.11
CA ARG A 22 -1.74 -0.17 -25.97
C ARG A 22 -1.99 -1.67 -25.97
N TYR A 23 -2.46 -2.22 -24.87
CA TYR A 23 -2.79 -3.65 -24.76
C TYR A 23 -4.21 -3.98 -25.22
N GLU A 24 -5.17 -3.12 -24.90
CA GLU A 24 -6.59 -3.34 -25.18
C GLU A 24 -7.26 -1.99 -25.46
N ALA A 25 -7.47 -1.65 -26.73
CA ALA A 25 -8.02 -0.35 -27.14
C ALA A 25 -9.41 -0.05 -26.55
N GLY A 26 -10.23 -1.07 -26.29
CA GLY A 26 -11.58 -0.97 -25.71
C GLY A 26 -11.64 -1.24 -24.20
N TRP A 27 -10.53 -1.13 -23.48
CA TRP A 27 -10.48 -1.53 -22.07
C TRP A 27 -11.46 -0.77 -21.17
N GLN A 28 -11.73 0.51 -21.44
CA GLN A 28 -12.64 1.33 -20.65
C GLN A 28 -14.09 0.83 -20.78
N ASP A 29 -14.51 0.51 -21.99
CA ASP A 29 -15.86 0.00 -22.26
C ASP A 29 -16.06 -1.38 -21.64
N GLN A 30 -15.06 -2.26 -21.75
CA GLN A 30 -15.09 -3.58 -21.11
C GLN A 30 -15.14 -3.48 -19.58
N LEU A 31 -14.40 -2.52 -19.00
CA LEU A 31 -14.39 -2.30 -17.55
C LEU A 31 -15.72 -1.75 -17.04
N ALA A 32 -16.42 -0.95 -17.87
CA ALA A 32 -17.69 -0.30 -17.53
C ALA A 32 -18.93 -1.15 -17.85
N ALA A 33 -18.84 -2.16 -18.72
CA ALA A 33 -19.97 -2.92 -19.22
C ALA A 33 -20.67 -3.73 -18.11
N ASP A 34 -19.97 -4.66 -17.49
CA ASP A 34 -20.47 -5.52 -16.43
C ASP A 34 -19.31 -6.16 -15.62
N ALA A 35 -19.66 -6.77 -14.49
CA ALA A 35 -18.64 -7.36 -13.59
C ALA A 35 -17.88 -8.53 -14.22
N GLU A 36 -18.49 -9.30 -15.12
CA GLU A 36 -17.86 -10.44 -15.81
C GLU A 36 -16.88 -9.96 -16.88
N SER A 37 -17.27 -8.98 -17.69
CA SER A 37 -16.41 -8.32 -18.67
C SER A 37 -15.20 -7.65 -17.99
N ALA A 38 -15.42 -6.92 -16.91
CA ALA A 38 -14.36 -6.34 -16.10
C ALA A 38 -13.40 -7.39 -15.54
N ARG A 39 -13.92 -8.52 -15.01
CA ARG A 39 -13.11 -9.63 -14.49
C ARG A 39 -12.30 -10.29 -15.60
N ARG A 40 -12.88 -10.53 -16.77
CA ARG A 40 -12.22 -11.10 -17.93
C ARG A 40 -11.09 -10.21 -18.43
N LEU A 41 -11.34 -8.89 -18.54
CA LEU A 41 -10.32 -7.90 -18.88
C LEU A 41 -9.17 -7.93 -17.89
N LEU A 42 -9.45 -7.86 -16.58
CA LEU A 42 -8.41 -7.88 -15.54
C LEU A 42 -7.59 -9.18 -15.55
N ARG A 43 -8.22 -10.33 -15.85
CA ARG A 43 -7.52 -11.60 -16.01
C ARG A 43 -6.64 -11.63 -17.25
N SER A 44 -7.03 -10.97 -18.36
CA SER A 44 -6.24 -10.93 -19.60
C SER A 44 -4.88 -10.25 -19.42
N PHE A 45 -4.77 -9.27 -18.52
CA PHE A 45 -3.50 -8.64 -18.15
C PHE A 45 -2.58 -9.56 -17.35
N ARG A 46 -3.03 -10.74 -16.93
CA ARG A 46 -2.26 -11.73 -16.16
C ARG A 46 -1.48 -11.07 -15.01
N PRO A 47 -2.15 -10.49 -14.01
CA PRO A 47 -1.48 -9.78 -12.91
C PRO A 47 -0.77 -10.76 -11.96
N LEU A 48 -0.05 -11.74 -12.51
CA LEU A 48 0.50 -12.89 -11.79
C LEU A 48 1.54 -12.51 -10.73
N ILE A 49 2.22 -11.38 -10.92
CA ILE A 49 3.39 -11.01 -10.10
C ILE A 49 3.15 -9.72 -9.33
N ALA A 50 2.30 -8.83 -9.81
CA ALA A 50 2.12 -7.49 -9.23
C ALA A 50 1.74 -7.54 -7.74
N HIS A 51 0.79 -8.39 -7.36
CA HIS A 51 0.38 -8.57 -5.97
C HIS A 51 1.51 -9.13 -5.10
N ALA A 52 2.26 -10.13 -5.59
CA ALA A 52 3.36 -10.75 -4.85
C ALA A 52 4.50 -9.75 -4.61
N THR A 53 4.83 -8.95 -5.60
CA THR A 53 5.86 -7.92 -5.50
C THR A 53 5.46 -6.79 -4.56
N LEU A 54 4.22 -6.30 -4.66
CA LEU A 54 3.76 -5.12 -3.92
C LEU A 54 3.35 -5.43 -2.48
N THR A 55 2.86 -6.64 -2.20
CA THR A 55 2.32 -7.02 -0.90
C THR A 55 3.31 -6.73 0.23
N GLN A 56 4.56 -7.15 0.09
CA GLN A 56 5.57 -6.96 1.14
C GLN A 56 5.83 -5.48 1.46
N PHE A 57 5.81 -4.61 0.46
CA PHE A 57 6.00 -3.17 0.66
C PHE A 57 4.78 -2.54 1.35
N VAL A 58 3.58 -2.82 0.86
CA VAL A 58 2.34 -2.25 1.40
C VAL A 58 2.11 -2.72 2.84
N GLU A 59 2.36 -4.00 3.14
CA GLU A 59 2.26 -4.54 4.50
C GLU A 59 3.29 -3.91 5.44
N ALA A 60 4.54 -3.73 5.00
CA ALA A 60 5.56 -3.07 5.80
C ALA A 60 5.20 -1.60 6.08
N TYR A 61 4.68 -0.87 5.09
CA TYR A 61 4.23 0.51 5.26
C TYR A 61 3.01 0.58 6.18
N TYR A 62 2.07 -0.38 6.09
CA TYR A 62 0.96 -0.51 7.02
C TYR A 62 1.42 -0.73 8.47
N VAL A 63 2.48 -1.50 8.68
CA VAL A 63 3.09 -1.69 10.01
C VAL A 63 3.61 -0.35 10.54
N VAL A 64 4.37 0.39 9.73
CA VAL A 64 4.90 1.71 10.12
C VAL A 64 3.77 2.69 10.43
N ALA A 65 2.77 2.79 9.57
CA ALA A 65 1.60 3.64 9.78
C ALA A 65 0.79 3.23 11.02
N SER A 66 0.75 1.93 11.35
CA SER A 66 0.09 1.42 12.56
C SER A 66 0.83 1.85 13.83
N VAL A 67 2.17 1.85 13.80
CA VAL A 67 3.00 2.36 14.90
C VAL A 67 2.83 3.88 15.04
N ALA A 68 2.81 4.61 13.93
CA ALA A 68 2.61 6.07 13.93
C ALA A 68 1.22 6.46 14.46
N ALA A 69 0.17 5.72 14.09
CA ALA A 69 -1.21 6.00 14.50
C ALA A 69 -1.47 5.83 16.00
N VAL A 70 -0.63 5.06 16.71
CA VAL A 70 -0.71 4.89 18.18
C VAL A 70 0.33 5.74 18.92
N THR A 71 1.13 6.54 18.21
CA THR A 71 2.06 7.50 18.81
C THR A 71 1.30 8.80 19.08
N PRO A 72 1.41 9.41 20.29
CA PRO A 72 0.77 10.67 20.58
C PRO A 72 1.10 11.73 19.53
N HIS A 73 0.13 12.56 19.18
CA HIS A 73 0.31 13.58 18.13
C HIS A 73 1.29 14.69 18.53
N ASP A 74 1.41 14.99 19.80
CA ASP A 74 2.32 15.95 20.40
C ASP A 74 3.78 15.48 20.49
N SER A 75 4.01 14.21 20.14
CA SER A 75 5.32 13.58 20.17
C SER A 75 5.82 13.28 18.76
N ALA A 76 7.07 13.65 18.48
CA ALA A 76 7.74 13.24 17.25
C ALA A 76 7.98 11.72 17.25
N LEU A 77 7.84 11.10 16.11
CA LEU A 77 8.14 9.70 15.91
C LEU A 77 9.63 9.55 15.57
N ASP A 78 10.46 9.21 16.56
CA ASP A 78 11.87 8.93 16.34
C ASP A 78 12.06 7.72 15.43
N ALA A 79 12.99 7.79 14.47
CA ALA A 79 13.21 6.76 13.49
C ALA A 79 13.71 5.44 14.10
N GLY A 80 14.58 5.51 15.11
CA GLY A 80 15.15 4.35 15.78
C GLY A 80 14.11 3.63 16.66
N ASP A 81 13.32 4.39 17.41
CA ASP A 81 12.22 3.86 18.22
C ASP A 81 11.11 3.30 17.34
N CYS A 82 10.72 4.01 16.29
CA CYS A 82 9.76 3.52 15.31
C CYS A 82 10.17 2.16 14.75
N LEU A 83 11.43 2.01 14.35
CA LEU A 83 11.94 0.77 13.81
C LEU A 83 11.84 -0.40 14.81
N LYS A 84 12.22 -0.18 16.07
CA LYS A 84 12.09 -1.19 17.13
C LYS A 84 10.63 -1.62 17.33
N ARG A 85 9.73 -0.64 17.40
CA ARG A 85 8.29 -0.87 17.57
C ARG A 85 7.68 -1.57 16.35
N CYS A 86 8.15 -1.26 15.14
CA CYS A 86 7.73 -1.93 13.91
C CYS A 86 8.05 -3.42 13.93
N PHE A 87 9.24 -3.84 14.34
CA PHE A 87 9.57 -5.26 14.47
C PHE A 87 8.67 -6.01 15.45
N ALA A 88 8.39 -5.42 16.62
CA ALA A 88 7.50 -6.02 17.61
C ALA A 88 6.05 -6.12 17.07
N HIS A 89 5.56 -5.03 16.49
CA HIS A 89 4.20 -4.97 15.92
C HIS A 89 4.03 -5.93 14.73
N ALA A 90 4.99 -5.99 13.82
CA ALA A 90 4.95 -6.83 12.63
C ALA A 90 4.90 -8.31 12.98
N ARG A 91 5.74 -8.77 13.92
CA ARG A 91 5.71 -10.17 14.38
C ARG A 91 4.34 -10.55 14.96
N GLN A 92 3.72 -9.65 15.73
CA GLN A 92 2.39 -9.85 16.24
C GLN A 92 1.33 -9.82 15.14
N ALA A 93 1.42 -8.88 14.20
CA ALA A 93 0.52 -8.75 13.06
C ALA A 93 0.58 -10.01 12.17
N TYR A 94 1.76 -10.54 11.92
CA TYR A 94 1.96 -11.77 11.16
C TYR A 94 1.33 -12.99 11.87
N ARG A 95 1.59 -13.18 13.16
CA ARG A 95 0.97 -14.25 13.95
C ARG A 95 -0.55 -14.18 13.97
N ARG A 96 -1.11 -12.97 13.91
CA ARG A 96 -2.56 -12.70 13.86
C ARG A 96 -3.12 -12.67 12.43
N ARG A 97 -2.33 -13.01 11.42
CA ARG A 97 -2.69 -12.98 10.00
C ARG A 97 -3.21 -11.62 9.52
N ARG A 98 -2.77 -10.52 10.15
CA ARG A 98 -3.06 -9.16 9.70
C ARG A 98 -2.15 -8.70 8.57
N ILE A 99 -0.96 -9.28 8.49
CA ILE A 99 -0.07 -9.26 7.33
C ILE A 99 0.18 -10.72 6.93
N SER A 100 0.33 -10.96 5.64
CA SER A 100 0.36 -12.29 5.05
C SER A 100 1.78 -12.81 4.84
N SER A 101 2.75 -11.92 4.70
CA SER A 101 4.13 -12.26 4.33
C SER A 101 5.14 -11.96 5.44
N GLU A 102 5.95 -12.94 5.79
CA GLU A 102 7.11 -12.73 6.66
C GLU A 102 8.16 -11.84 5.98
N ALA A 103 8.24 -11.85 4.66
CA ALA A 103 9.11 -10.97 3.88
C ALA A 103 8.80 -9.47 4.08
N SER A 104 7.60 -9.13 4.58
CA SER A 104 7.23 -7.77 4.96
C SER A 104 7.93 -7.28 6.23
N ILE A 105 8.59 -8.18 6.99
CA ILE A 105 9.27 -7.88 8.24
C ILE A 105 10.75 -7.63 7.97
N GLY A 106 11.08 -6.42 7.54
CA GLY A 106 12.44 -6.09 7.15
C GLY A 106 12.85 -4.65 7.49
N LYS A 107 14.10 -4.48 7.93
CA LYS A 107 14.66 -3.17 8.32
C LYS A 107 14.52 -2.15 7.19
N LEU A 108 14.94 -2.51 5.99
CA LEU A 108 14.91 -1.62 4.83
C LEU A 108 13.47 -1.22 4.46
N LEU A 109 12.53 -2.16 4.51
CA LEU A 109 11.12 -1.89 4.21
C LEU A 109 10.51 -0.93 5.23
N PHE A 110 10.83 -1.09 6.52
CA PHE A 110 10.36 -0.18 7.56
C PHE A 110 11.01 1.21 7.45
N GLN A 111 12.29 1.28 7.09
CA GLN A 111 12.96 2.55 6.83
C GLN A 111 12.30 3.29 5.65
N ASN A 112 11.97 2.60 4.57
CA ASN A 112 11.25 3.16 3.43
C ASN A 112 9.83 3.61 3.83
N GLY A 113 9.12 2.80 4.62
CA GLY A 113 7.81 3.17 5.16
C GLY A 113 7.88 4.40 6.08
N TYR A 114 8.91 4.50 6.92
CA TYR A 114 9.14 5.68 7.74
C TYR A 114 9.39 6.93 6.88
N LYS A 115 10.24 6.83 5.86
CA LYS A 115 10.50 7.92 4.93
C LYS A 115 9.25 8.34 4.15
N TRP A 116 8.40 7.40 3.79
CA TRP A 116 7.09 7.68 3.20
C TRP A 116 6.18 8.49 4.14
N MET A 117 6.17 8.18 5.45
CA MET A 117 5.47 8.96 6.47
C MET A 117 6.09 10.35 6.66
N GLU A 118 7.42 10.44 6.70
CA GLU A 118 8.17 11.69 6.83
C GLU A 118 7.86 12.66 5.68
N ASN A 119 7.88 12.19 4.44
CA ASN A 119 7.56 12.98 3.25
C ASN A 119 6.12 13.54 3.25
N ARG A 120 5.24 12.97 4.09
CA ARG A 120 3.85 13.44 4.30
C ARG A 120 3.69 14.31 5.55
N GLY A 121 4.78 14.62 6.24
CA GLY A 121 4.75 15.38 7.49
C GLY A 121 4.05 14.65 8.63
N LEU A 122 4.11 13.31 8.65
CA LEU A 122 3.42 12.47 9.64
C LEU A 122 4.33 11.98 10.77
N THR A 123 5.62 12.33 10.76
CA THR A 123 6.61 11.91 11.76
C THR A 123 6.91 12.99 12.81
N ALA A 124 6.75 14.25 12.48
CA ALA A 124 6.93 15.37 13.43
C ALA A 124 5.81 15.41 14.48
N ALA A 125 6.04 16.10 15.59
CA ALA A 125 4.99 16.48 16.52
C ALA A 125 4.04 17.50 15.86
N GLY A 126 2.75 17.46 16.24
CA GLY A 126 1.75 18.36 15.67
C GLY A 126 0.49 18.48 16.54
N GLY A 127 -0.54 19.10 16.00
CA GLY A 127 -1.85 19.22 16.64
C GLY A 127 -2.71 17.95 16.56
N PRO A 128 -3.93 17.99 17.10
CA PRO A 128 -4.86 16.85 17.10
C PRO A 128 -5.14 16.30 15.69
N GLU A 129 -5.15 17.12 14.66
CA GLU A 129 -5.34 16.76 13.26
C GLU A 129 -4.26 15.77 12.75
N LEU A 130 -3.08 15.76 13.38
CA LEU A 130 -2.02 14.81 13.04
C LEU A 130 -2.42 13.38 13.38
N ALA A 131 -3.16 13.17 14.46
CA ALA A 131 -3.66 11.84 14.83
C ALA A 131 -4.63 11.30 13.77
N GLU A 132 -5.53 12.15 13.26
CA GLU A 132 -6.46 11.79 12.18
C GLU A 132 -5.71 11.48 10.90
N ARG A 133 -4.78 12.31 10.47
CA ARG A 133 -3.95 12.10 9.27
C ARG A 133 -3.13 10.81 9.35
N ARG A 134 -2.59 10.46 10.53
CA ARG A 134 -1.91 9.18 10.76
C ARG A 134 -2.86 7.99 10.66
N ALA A 135 -4.08 8.12 11.18
CA ALA A 135 -5.11 7.11 11.08
C ALA A 135 -5.59 6.90 9.63
N GLU A 136 -5.78 7.99 8.88
CA GLU A 136 -6.12 7.95 7.45
C GLU A 136 -5.03 7.27 6.62
N ALA A 137 -3.75 7.61 6.87
CA ALA A 137 -2.62 6.96 6.20
C ALA A 137 -2.61 5.44 6.43
N ARG A 138 -2.85 5.01 7.68
CA ARG A 138 -2.99 3.59 8.02
C ARG A 138 -4.19 2.95 7.32
N GLN A 139 -5.34 3.62 7.29
CA GLN A 139 -6.54 3.10 6.65
C GLN A 139 -6.35 2.97 5.13
N GLY A 140 -5.77 3.95 4.47
CA GLY A 140 -5.47 3.88 3.04
C GLY A 140 -4.54 2.71 2.67
N LEU A 141 -3.53 2.44 3.49
CA LEU A 141 -2.66 1.27 3.29
C LEU A 141 -3.41 -0.05 3.52
N ARG A 142 -4.33 -0.10 4.48
CA ARG A 142 -5.19 -1.27 4.69
C ARG A 142 -6.09 -1.54 3.48
N GLU A 143 -6.65 -0.51 2.90
CA GLU A 143 -7.45 -0.63 1.67
C GLU A 143 -6.61 -1.13 0.49
N LEU A 144 -5.36 -0.65 0.36
CA LEU A 144 -4.44 -1.17 -0.64
C LEU A 144 -4.15 -2.66 -0.43
N MET A 145 -3.95 -3.12 0.81
CA MET A 145 -3.78 -4.55 1.10
C MET A 145 -5.00 -5.36 0.62
N HIS A 146 -6.22 -4.90 0.89
CA HIS A 146 -7.43 -5.56 0.39
C HIS A 146 -7.52 -5.58 -1.14
N ARG A 147 -7.09 -4.50 -1.82
CA ARG A 147 -7.04 -4.48 -3.30
C ARG A 147 -6.03 -5.49 -3.83
N LEU A 148 -4.84 -5.60 -3.21
CA LEU A 148 -3.83 -6.60 -3.58
C LEU A 148 -4.33 -8.03 -3.40
N GLN A 149 -5.06 -8.32 -2.31
CA GLN A 149 -5.70 -9.62 -2.09
C GLN A 149 -6.74 -9.94 -3.17
N ARG A 150 -7.51 -8.95 -3.62
CA ARG A 150 -8.46 -9.14 -4.74
C ARG A 150 -7.75 -9.39 -6.06
N ILE A 151 -6.63 -8.72 -6.34
CA ILE A 151 -5.79 -8.99 -7.51
C ILE A 151 -5.21 -10.40 -7.44
N GLN A 152 -4.74 -10.82 -6.27
CA GLN A 152 -4.26 -12.19 -6.06
C GLN A 152 -5.35 -13.23 -6.36
N ALA A 153 -6.58 -12.99 -5.93
CA ALA A 153 -7.71 -13.87 -6.21
C ALA A 153 -8.01 -13.97 -7.72
N LEU A 154 -7.79 -12.90 -8.50
CA LEU A 154 -7.93 -12.90 -9.95
C LEU A 154 -6.79 -13.67 -10.67
N ALA A 155 -5.63 -13.77 -10.05
CA ALA A 155 -4.46 -14.45 -10.60
C ALA A 155 -4.50 -15.98 -10.38
N LEU A 156 -5.35 -16.47 -9.46
CA LEU A 156 -5.53 -17.91 -9.23
C LEU A 156 -6.36 -18.52 -10.37
N PRO A 157 -6.00 -19.73 -10.85
CA PRO A 157 -6.88 -20.49 -11.74
C PRO A 157 -8.20 -20.84 -11.02
N ASP A 158 -9.27 -20.98 -11.80
CA ASP A 158 -10.58 -21.44 -11.31
C ASP A 158 -10.51 -22.87 -10.80
#